data_a91e52c48c32b4eb9451fa83badd9114
#
_entry.id   a91e52c48c32b4eb9451fa83badd9114
#
_cell.length_a   1.000
_cell.length_b   1.000
_cell.length_c   1.000
_cell.angle_alpha   90.00
_cell.angle_beta   90.00
_cell.angle_gamma   90.00
#
_symmetry.space_group_name_H-M   'P 1'
#
loop_
_entity.id
_entity.type
_entity.pdbx_description
1 polymer ?
#
loop_
_entity_poly.entity_id
_entity_poly.type
_entity_poly.pdbx_seq_one_letter_code
_entity_poly.pdbx_strand_id
1 'polypeptide(L)'
;MDNRMFCFQCEQTAGCAGCTGKAGVCGKTAEVAELQDQLTGALVGLSRAVDNAPDANEGTWRLMIEGLFTTVTNVSFNEKTIRELIDQVHEEKARLVPGCSGCGSRCGRNDDYDMNLLWNAQEDIRSLKSLILFGVRGMAAYAHHAMMLGYADEEVNRFFAKALFAVGEDWNMDALLPIVMEVGEKNLQCMALLDKANTESYGTPAPATVPLTVEKGPFIVITGHDLHDLKLLLEQTEGKGVNIYTHGEMLPAHGYPELKKYPHLKGNFGTAWQNQQKEFADIPAPVLFTTNCLMPPKASYADRVFTTAVVSYPELTHIGEDKDFTPVIEKALELGGYNEDKPFSGINGGGTVMTGFGHGAVLGVADQVIEAVKSGAIRHFFLVGGCDGARPGRNYYTEFVKQTPADTVVLTLACGKYRFNDLELGTIGGLPRLMDVGQCNDAYGAVKIALALAEAFGCGVNDLPLSMVLSWYEQKAVCILLTLLYLGIKNIRLGPTLPAFVSPNVLNYLVENFGIAPITTPEEDLKQLLK
;
A
#
# COMPACT_ATOMS: atom_id res chain seq x y z
N MET A 1 33.84 -1.37 10.89
CA MET A 1 32.80 -2.07 10.14
C MET A 1 32.46 -1.22 8.93
N ASP A 2 32.44 -1.79 7.73
CA ASP A 2 32.08 -1.04 6.53
C ASP A 2 30.57 -0.76 6.62
N ASN A 3 30.19 0.46 6.94
CA ASN A 3 28.83 0.89 7.29
C ASN A 3 27.97 1.03 6.00
N ARG A 4 27.96 -0.01 5.17
CA ARG A 4 27.27 -0.06 3.89
C ARG A 4 26.07 -0.98 3.97
N MET A 5 24.97 -0.57 3.32
CA MET A 5 23.74 -1.34 3.20
C MET A 5 23.59 -1.93 1.80
N PHE A 6 22.70 -2.90 1.66
CA PHE A 6 22.09 -3.26 0.39
C PHE A 6 20.56 -3.24 0.51
N CYS A 7 19.87 -2.54 -0.39
CA CYS A 7 18.41 -2.56 -0.47
C CYS A 7 17.96 -2.11 -1.87
N PHE A 8 17.07 -2.87 -2.50
CA PHE A 8 16.52 -2.54 -3.82
C PHE A 8 15.00 -2.79 -3.92
N GLN A 9 14.31 -2.78 -2.79
CA GLN A 9 12.91 -3.20 -2.67
C GLN A 9 11.87 -2.19 -3.15
N CYS A 10 12.26 -0.94 -3.46
CA CYS A 10 11.33 0.11 -3.89
C CYS A 10 11.80 0.82 -5.17
N GLU A 11 10.88 1.55 -5.80
CA GLU A 11 11.13 2.28 -7.04
C GLU A 11 12.19 3.37 -6.88
N GLN A 12 12.32 3.96 -5.69
CA GLN A 12 13.31 5.02 -5.42
C GLN A 12 14.73 4.50 -5.20
N THR A 13 14.96 3.20 -5.30
CA THR A 13 16.29 2.63 -5.07
C THR A 13 17.35 3.34 -5.93
N ALA A 14 18.53 3.58 -5.36
CA ALA A 14 19.57 4.40 -5.96
C ALA A 14 19.97 3.87 -7.34
N GLY A 15 19.94 4.75 -8.35
CA GLY A 15 20.33 4.42 -9.72
C GLY A 15 19.48 3.32 -10.40
N CYS A 16 18.28 3.00 -9.89
CA CYS A 16 17.48 1.83 -10.30
C CYS A 16 18.25 0.50 -10.19
N ALA A 17 19.21 0.41 -9.27
CA ALA A 17 20.06 -0.77 -9.09
C ALA A 17 20.08 -1.25 -7.63
N GLY A 18 20.24 -0.34 -6.67
CA GLY A 18 20.26 -0.65 -5.25
C GLY A 18 20.87 0.48 -4.41
N CYS A 19 20.36 0.64 -3.21
CA CYS A 19 20.97 1.50 -2.18
C CYS A 19 22.11 0.71 -1.53
N THR A 20 23.37 1.15 -1.77
CA THR A 20 24.60 0.47 -1.29
C THR A 20 25.49 1.37 -0.45
N GLY A 21 25.00 2.58 -0.11
CA GLY A 21 25.73 3.59 0.65
C GLY A 21 25.53 3.47 2.16
N LYS A 22 25.69 4.60 2.85
CA LYS A 22 25.46 4.72 4.30
C LYS A 22 23.98 4.83 4.66
N ALA A 23 23.13 5.22 3.70
CA ALA A 23 21.68 5.32 3.86
C ALA A 23 20.96 5.04 2.54
N GLY A 24 19.72 4.61 2.63
CA GLY A 24 18.80 4.50 1.50
C GLY A 24 18.26 5.86 1.06
N VAL A 25 17.74 5.93 -0.17
CA VAL A 25 17.05 7.14 -0.69
C VAL A 25 15.86 7.55 0.19
N CYS A 26 15.20 6.57 0.81
CA CYS A 26 14.09 6.80 1.76
C CYS A 26 14.54 7.36 3.14
N GLY A 27 15.83 7.48 3.39
CA GLY A 27 16.38 7.90 4.68
C GLY A 27 16.70 6.75 5.65
N LYS A 28 16.43 5.49 5.29
CA LYS A 28 16.79 4.31 6.09
C LYS A 28 18.31 4.25 6.28
N THR A 29 18.78 4.11 7.53
CA THR A 29 20.21 3.91 7.84
C THR A 29 20.68 2.51 7.43
N ALA A 30 21.99 2.31 7.32
CA ALA A 30 22.57 0.99 7.08
C ALA A 30 22.22 0.01 8.21
N GLU A 31 22.19 0.48 9.46
CA GLU A 31 21.83 -0.32 10.63
C GLU A 31 20.38 -0.78 10.59
N VAL A 32 19.43 0.12 10.27
CA VAL A 32 18.03 -0.25 10.08
C VAL A 32 17.86 -1.25 8.94
N ALA A 33 18.62 -1.11 7.84
CA ALA A 33 18.55 -2.06 6.73
C ALA A 33 19.04 -3.46 7.14
N GLU A 34 20.15 -3.52 7.89
CA GLU A 34 20.70 -4.77 8.44
C GLU A 34 19.72 -5.43 9.42
N LEU A 35 19.10 -4.66 10.32
CA LEU A 35 18.09 -5.18 11.24
C LEU A 35 16.84 -5.70 10.53
N GLN A 36 16.40 -5.05 9.45
CA GLN A 36 15.29 -5.55 8.64
C GLN A 36 15.65 -6.85 7.91
N ASP A 37 16.91 -7.03 7.50
CA ASP A 37 17.41 -8.29 6.95
C ASP A 37 17.48 -9.37 8.04
N GLN A 38 17.97 -9.04 9.25
CA GLN A 38 17.97 -9.96 10.39
C GLN A 38 16.53 -10.39 10.76
N LEU A 39 15.59 -9.45 10.85
CA LEU A 39 14.17 -9.75 11.08
C LEU A 39 13.61 -10.68 9.98
N THR A 40 13.92 -10.42 8.72
CA THR A 40 13.49 -11.27 7.60
C THR A 40 14.09 -12.68 7.74
N GLY A 41 15.36 -12.78 8.08
CA GLY A 41 16.04 -14.06 8.33
C GLY A 41 15.41 -14.84 9.50
N ALA A 42 15.07 -14.15 10.58
CA ALA A 42 14.39 -14.74 11.74
C ALA A 42 12.97 -15.24 11.37
N LEU A 43 12.21 -14.49 10.55
CA LEU A 43 10.90 -14.90 10.04
C LEU A 43 10.99 -16.11 9.11
N VAL A 44 12.03 -16.23 8.28
CA VAL A 44 12.32 -17.45 7.51
C VAL A 44 12.61 -18.63 8.45
N GLY A 45 13.38 -18.41 9.53
CA GLY A 45 13.59 -19.41 10.56
C GLY A 45 12.29 -19.83 11.26
N LEU A 46 11.41 -18.87 11.56
CA LEU A 46 10.08 -19.13 12.12
C LEU A 46 9.20 -19.95 11.16
N SER A 47 9.24 -19.66 9.85
CA SER A 47 8.47 -20.42 8.86
C SER A 47 8.86 -21.91 8.82
N ARG A 48 10.14 -22.20 9.00
CA ARG A 48 10.65 -23.57 9.11
C ARG A 48 10.19 -24.28 10.38
N ALA A 49 10.08 -23.52 11.48
CA ALA A 49 9.54 -24.04 12.74
C ALA A 49 8.05 -24.39 12.61
N VAL A 50 7.27 -23.52 11.96
CA VAL A 50 5.83 -23.70 11.70
C VAL A 50 5.54 -24.94 10.85
N ASP A 51 6.35 -25.21 9.81
CA ASP A 51 6.16 -26.37 8.91
C ASP A 51 6.19 -27.72 9.67
N ASN A 52 6.86 -27.75 10.81
CA ASN A 52 7.02 -28.94 11.62
C ASN A 52 6.17 -28.94 12.93
N ALA A 53 5.38 -27.88 13.18
CA ALA A 53 4.64 -27.72 14.42
C ALA A 53 3.13 -27.54 14.17
N PRO A 54 2.28 -28.44 14.71
CA PRO A 54 0.83 -28.23 14.62
C PRO A 54 0.32 -27.10 15.52
N ASP A 55 1.17 -26.56 16.40
CA ASP A 55 0.80 -25.61 17.46
C ASP A 55 0.95 -24.13 17.06
N ALA A 56 1.13 -23.84 15.76
CA ALA A 56 1.04 -22.47 15.26
C ALA A 56 -0.37 -21.91 15.54
N ASN A 57 -0.43 -20.72 16.11
CA ASN A 57 -1.67 -20.10 16.54
C ASN A 57 -1.77 -18.65 16.06
N GLU A 58 -2.83 -17.94 16.45
CA GLU A 58 -3.07 -16.55 16.08
C GLU A 58 -1.87 -15.62 16.39
N GLY A 59 -1.22 -15.82 17.54
CA GLY A 59 -0.02 -15.06 17.92
C GLY A 59 1.16 -15.30 16.96
N THR A 60 1.34 -16.54 16.48
CA THR A 60 2.35 -16.89 15.48
C THR A 60 2.10 -16.15 14.17
N TRP A 61 0.85 -16.15 13.71
CA TRP A 61 0.47 -15.48 12.46
C TRP A 61 0.57 -13.97 12.57
N ARG A 62 0.11 -13.40 13.68
CA ARG A 62 0.24 -11.97 13.97
C ARG A 62 1.70 -11.54 13.90
N LEU A 63 2.59 -12.24 14.58
CA LEU A 63 4.01 -11.93 14.62
C LEU A 63 4.66 -11.98 13.22
N MET A 64 4.27 -12.98 12.41
CA MET A 64 4.76 -13.11 11.03
C MET A 64 4.26 -11.96 10.14
N ILE A 65 3.00 -11.60 10.24
CA ILE A 65 2.37 -10.50 9.50
C ILE A 65 2.98 -9.16 9.89
N GLU A 66 3.06 -8.85 11.19
CA GLU A 66 3.63 -7.60 11.68
C GLU A 66 5.13 -7.48 11.39
N GLY A 67 5.87 -8.58 11.49
CA GLY A 67 7.28 -8.62 11.12
C GLY A 67 7.51 -8.32 9.64
N LEU A 68 6.74 -8.93 8.75
CA LEU A 68 6.79 -8.63 7.32
C LEU A 68 6.39 -7.18 7.02
N PHE A 69 5.30 -6.70 7.61
CA PHE A 69 4.81 -5.33 7.40
C PHE A 69 5.81 -4.28 7.90
N THR A 70 6.46 -4.53 9.04
CA THR A 70 7.52 -3.65 9.58
C THR A 70 8.67 -3.44 8.58
N THR A 71 8.96 -4.41 7.71
CA THR A 71 10.03 -4.32 6.70
C THR A 71 9.59 -3.66 5.37
N VAL A 72 8.32 -3.32 5.20
CA VAL A 72 7.82 -2.56 4.04
C VAL A 72 8.47 -1.18 4.01
N THR A 73 8.64 -0.64 2.82
CA THR A 73 9.27 0.67 2.61
C THR A 73 8.52 1.79 3.35
N ASN A 74 9.25 2.62 4.08
CA ASN A 74 8.71 3.77 4.84
C ASN A 74 7.69 3.39 5.94
N VAL A 75 7.92 2.27 6.63
CA VAL A 75 7.14 1.84 7.80
C VAL A 75 7.93 2.07 9.07
N SER A 76 8.94 1.26 9.37
CA SER A 76 9.74 1.40 10.59
C SER A 76 11.19 1.81 10.30
N PHE A 77 11.62 2.87 10.98
CA PHE A 77 12.99 3.37 11.01
C PHE A 77 13.60 3.22 12.41
N ASN A 78 12.87 2.61 13.35
CA ASN A 78 13.25 2.52 14.75
C ASN A 78 13.96 1.20 15.03
N GLU A 79 15.27 1.26 15.26
CA GLU A 79 16.13 0.12 15.54
C GLU A 79 15.67 -0.68 16.77
N LYS A 80 15.21 0.04 17.82
CA LYS A 80 14.76 -0.58 19.06
C LYS A 80 13.54 -1.48 18.81
N THR A 81 12.54 -0.95 18.13
CA THR A 81 11.30 -1.70 17.80
C THR A 81 11.60 -2.92 16.94
N ILE A 82 12.51 -2.80 15.97
CA ILE A 82 12.89 -3.92 15.10
C ILE A 82 13.61 -5.01 15.91
N ARG A 83 14.53 -4.65 16.85
CA ARG A 83 15.20 -5.60 17.74
C ARG A 83 14.22 -6.34 18.65
N GLU A 84 13.30 -5.61 19.27
CA GLU A 84 12.25 -6.19 20.12
C GLU A 84 11.40 -7.21 19.33
N LEU A 85 11.10 -6.92 18.07
CA LEU A 85 10.34 -7.82 17.20
C LEU A 85 11.16 -9.07 16.81
N ILE A 86 12.48 -8.94 16.58
CA ILE A 86 13.37 -10.09 16.37
C ILE A 86 13.39 -10.99 17.59
N ASP A 87 13.49 -10.42 18.81
CA ASP A 87 13.47 -11.19 20.05
C ASP A 87 12.16 -11.96 20.21
N GLN A 88 11.01 -11.34 19.92
CA GLN A 88 9.70 -11.98 19.95
C GLN A 88 9.61 -13.13 18.93
N VAL A 89 10.16 -12.98 17.72
CA VAL A 89 10.23 -14.04 16.71
C VAL A 89 11.07 -15.22 17.22
N HIS A 90 12.19 -14.95 17.90
CA HIS A 90 13.02 -16.00 18.47
C HIS A 90 12.32 -16.72 19.65
N GLU A 91 11.58 -15.99 20.49
CA GLU A 91 10.79 -16.58 21.57
C GLU A 91 9.69 -17.51 21.02
N GLU A 92 8.99 -17.07 19.98
CA GLU A 92 7.94 -17.88 19.34
C GLU A 92 8.53 -19.12 18.64
N LYS A 93 9.69 -18.98 17.99
CA LYS A 93 10.44 -20.12 17.45
C LYS A 93 10.78 -21.15 18.53
N ALA A 94 11.27 -20.69 19.67
CA ALA A 94 11.59 -21.56 20.81
C ALA A 94 10.34 -22.25 21.38
N ARG A 95 9.19 -21.57 21.39
CA ARG A 95 7.90 -22.16 21.82
C ARG A 95 7.45 -23.28 20.90
N LEU A 96 7.57 -23.09 19.57
CA LEU A 96 7.12 -24.08 18.58
C LEU A 96 8.04 -25.30 18.50
N VAL A 97 9.32 -25.16 18.86
CA VAL A 97 10.30 -26.26 18.81
C VAL A 97 10.97 -26.42 20.17
N PRO A 98 10.22 -26.85 21.23
CA PRO A 98 10.80 -27.03 22.55
C PRO A 98 11.77 -28.23 22.57
N GLY A 99 12.97 -28.02 23.09
CA GLY A 99 13.85 -29.11 23.48
C GLY A 99 14.88 -29.58 22.45
N CYS A 100 15.35 -28.73 21.55
CA CYS A 100 16.45 -29.05 20.63
C CYS A 100 17.85 -28.99 21.28
N SER A 101 17.97 -29.27 22.58
CA SER A 101 19.26 -29.44 23.27
C SER A 101 19.84 -30.84 23.05
N GLY A 102 20.04 -31.27 21.80
CA GLY A 102 20.70 -32.55 21.59
C GLY A 102 20.50 -33.29 20.27
N CYS A 103 19.72 -32.81 19.32
CA CYS A 103 19.56 -33.50 18.05
C CYS A 103 20.44 -32.89 16.95
N GLY A 104 21.60 -33.47 16.75
CA GLY A 104 22.69 -32.98 15.90
C GLY A 104 22.46 -32.91 14.39
N SER A 105 21.22 -32.97 13.87
CA SER A 105 20.98 -32.82 12.44
C SER A 105 19.65 -32.15 12.04
N ARG A 106 18.76 -31.86 12.99
CA ARG A 106 17.49 -31.17 12.70
C ARG A 106 17.43 -29.73 13.19
N CYS A 107 18.30 -29.33 14.14
CA CYS A 107 18.30 -27.97 14.70
C CYS A 107 18.77 -26.89 13.70
N GLY A 108 19.67 -27.21 12.78
CA GLY A 108 20.14 -26.27 11.76
C GLY A 108 19.09 -25.87 10.70
N ARG A 109 17.92 -26.53 10.67
CA ARG A 109 16.82 -26.12 9.79
C ARG A 109 16.00 -24.95 10.33
N ASN A 110 16.08 -24.67 11.62
CA ASN A 110 15.32 -23.58 12.26
C ASN A 110 16.20 -22.36 12.56
N ASP A 111 17.46 -22.36 12.11
CA ASP A 111 18.31 -21.20 12.21
C ASP A 111 17.80 -20.05 11.34
N ASP A 112 18.13 -18.83 11.72
CA ASP A 112 17.83 -17.66 10.94
C ASP A 112 18.48 -17.77 9.55
N TYR A 113 17.77 -17.29 8.55
CA TYR A 113 18.29 -17.29 7.18
C TYR A 113 19.24 -16.12 7.00
N ASP A 114 20.44 -16.38 6.48
CA ASP A 114 21.35 -15.31 6.09
C ASP A 114 20.88 -14.65 4.78
N MET A 115 20.35 -13.44 4.88
CA MET A 115 19.84 -12.69 3.72
C MET A 115 20.92 -12.40 2.68
N ASN A 116 22.21 -12.46 3.02
CA ASN A 116 23.29 -12.35 2.03
C ASN A 116 23.26 -13.51 1.01
N LEU A 117 22.75 -14.67 1.38
CA LEU A 117 22.57 -15.79 0.46
C LEU A 117 21.55 -15.44 -0.64
N LEU A 118 20.50 -14.69 -0.28
CA LEU A 118 19.53 -14.20 -1.26
C LEU A 118 20.11 -13.07 -2.11
N TRP A 119 20.71 -12.07 -1.47
CA TRP A 119 21.22 -10.89 -2.19
C TRP A 119 22.36 -11.23 -3.16
N ASN A 120 23.12 -12.28 -2.89
CA ASN A 120 24.22 -12.77 -3.75
C ASN A 120 23.84 -14.00 -4.59
N ALA A 121 22.57 -14.43 -4.60
CA ALA A 121 22.11 -15.54 -5.43
C ALA A 121 22.25 -15.22 -6.93
N GLN A 122 22.18 -16.26 -7.77
CA GLN A 122 22.09 -16.12 -9.23
C GLN A 122 20.91 -15.18 -9.57
N GLU A 123 21.08 -14.33 -10.57
CA GLU A 123 20.21 -13.17 -10.83
C GLU A 123 18.74 -13.52 -10.97
N ASP A 124 18.40 -14.61 -11.70
CA ASP A 124 17.01 -15.03 -11.88
C ASP A 124 16.42 -15.61 -10.59
N ILE A 125 17.21 -16.39 -9.83
CA ILE A 125 16.79 -16.92 -8.51
C ILE A 125 16.56 -15.78 -7.55
N ARG A 126 17.50 -14.81 -7.49
CA ARG A 126 17.34 -13.59 -6.67
C ARG A 126 16.08 -12.84 -7.06
N SER A 127 15.80 -12.71 -8.36
CA SER A 127 14.62 -12.03 -8.88
C SER A 127 13.32 -12.72 -8.42
N LEU A 128 13.20 -14.03 -8.60
CA LEU A 128 12.00 -14.77 -8.19
C LEU A 128 11.80 -14.77 -6.68
N LYS A 129 12.85 -14.98 -5.90
CA LYS A 129 12.78 -14.89 -4.43
C LYS A 129 12.43 -13.49 -3.96
N SER A 130 12.92 -12.44 -4.64
CA SER A 130 12.56 -11.05 -4.34
C SER A 130 11.09 -10.77 -4.66
N LEU A 131 10.55 -11.29 -5.77
CA LEU A 131 9.12 -11.18 -6.09
C LEU A 131 8.24 -11.85 -5.03
N ILE A 132 8.63 -13.04 -4.56
CA ILE A 132 7.93 -13.74 -3.46
C ILE A 132 7.99 -12.88 -2.19
N LEU A 133 9.20 -12.52 -1.73
CA LEU A 133 9.40 -11.79 -0.47
C LEU A 133 8.69 -10.42 -0.47
N PHE A 134 8.84 -9.65 -1.55
CA PHE A 134 8.23 -8.33 -1.63
C PHE A 134 6.71 -8.43 -1.85
N GLY A 135 6.26 -9.46 -2.54
CA GLY A 135 4.84 -9.77 -2.66
C GLY A 135 4.20 -10.05 -1.29
N VAL A 136 4.78 -10.95 -0.49
CA VAL A 136 4.21 -11.25 0.84
C VAL A 136 4.39 -10.11 1.84
N ARG A 137 5.42 -9.26 1.71
CA ARG A 137 5.51 -8.02 2.50
C ARG A 137 4.32 -7.09 2.22
N GLY A 138 3.97 -6.92 0.94
CA GLY A 138 2.80 -6.12 0.55
C GLY A 138 1.48 -6.74 1.04
N MET A 139 1.32 -8.06 0.88
CA MET A 139 0.15 -8.81 1.34
C MET A 139 0.00 -8.74 2.87
N ALA A 140 1.10 -8.71 3.63
CA ALA A 140 1.08 -8.60 5.08
C ALA A 140 0.41 -7.31 5.57
N ALA A 141 0.55 -6.21 4.83
CA ALA A 141 -0.17 -4.97 5.16
C ALA A 141 -1.69 -5.16 5.09
N TYR A 142 -2.20 -5.87 4.08
CA TYR A 142 -3.64 -6.15 3.94
C TYR A 142 -4.14 -7.10 5.03
N ALA A 143 -3.38 -8.16 5.30
CA ALA A 143 -3.70 -9.11 6.37
C ALA A 143 -3.73 -8.41 7.75
N HIS A 144 -2.78 -7.50 8.01
CA HIS A 144 -2.75 -6.71 9.25
C HIS A 144 -4.02 -5.89 9.42
N HIS A 145 -4.44 -5.13 8.39
CA HIS A 145 -5.65 -4.32 8.49
C HIS A 145 -6.92 -5.17 8.69
N ALA A 146 -7.02 -6.31 8.02
CA ALA A 146 -8.13 -7.25 8.25
C ALA A 146 -8.12 -7.79 9.69
N MET A 147 -6.95 -8.17 10.19
CA MET A 147 -6.75 -8.68 11.55
C MET A 147 -7.12 -7.64 12.62
N MET A 148 -6.82 -6.35 12.42
CA MET A 148 -7.24 -5.27 13.33
C MET A 148 -8.76 -5.15 13.46
N LEU A 149 -9.50 -5.63 12.46
CA LEU A 149 -10.96 -5.70 12.46
C LEU A 149 -11.52 -7.07 12.90
N GLY A 150 -10.66 -7.99 13.34
CA GLY A 150 -11.05 -9.33 13.77
C GLY A 150 -11.27 -10.33 12.63
N TYR A 151 -10.77 -10.05 11.44
CA TYR A 151 -10.88 -10.94 10.28
C TYR A 151 -9.53 -11.61 10.00
N ALA A 152 -9.56 -12.94 9.88
CA ALA A 152 -8.41 -13.75 9.53
C ALA A 152 -8.81 -14.88 8.58
N ASP A 153 -7.88 -15.32 7.76
CA ASP A 153 -8.02 -16.48 6.88
C ASP A 153 -6.82 -17.41 7.08
N GLU A 154 -7.10 -18.65 7.47
CA GLU A 154 -6.05 -19.62 7.79
C GLU A 154 -5.21 -20.02 6.57
N GLU A 155 -5.79 -20.06 5.37
CA GLU A 155 -5.02 -20.36 4.15
C GLU A 155 -4.05 -19.23 3.82
N VAL A 156 -4.49 -17.97 3.97
CA VAL A 156 -3.64 -16.79 3.81
C VAL A 156 -2.52 -16.80 4.86
N ASN A 157 -2.85 -17.08 6.11
CA ASN A 157 -1.87 -17.14 7.20
C ASN A 157 -0.79 -18.20 6.96
N ARG A 158 -1.21 -19.43 6.60
CA ARG A 158 -0.27 -20.52 6.27
C ARG A 158 0.57 -20.22 5.03
N PHE A 159 0.04 -19.47 4.09
CA PHE A 159 0.78 -19.11 2.90
C PHE A 159 1.96 -18.17 3.22
N PHE A 160 1.86 -17.27 4.20
CA PHE A 160 3.02 -16.50 4.64
C PHE A 160 4.20 -17.39 5.04
N ALA A 161 3.93 -18.44 5.83
CA ALA A 161 4.96 -19.40 6.21
C ALA A 161 5.51 -20.16 5.00
N LYS A 162 4.64 -20.66 4.09
CA LYS A 162 5.04 -21.35 2.87
C LYS A 162 5.93 -20.47 1.97
N ALA A 163 5.58 -19.22 1.78
CA ALA A 163 6.32 -18.28 0.95
C ALA A 163 7.69 -17.95 1.55
N LEU A 164 7.76 -17.69 2.85
CA LEU A 164 9.02 -17.46 3.57
C LEU A 164 9.92 -18.70 3.56
N PHE A 165 9.34 -19.88 3.73
CA PHE A 165 10.06 -21.14 3.58
C PHE A 165 10.71 -21.26 2.20
N ALA A 166 9.96 -21.00 1.12
CA ALA A 166 10.48 -21.04 -0.24
C ALA A 166 11.63 -20.04 -0.47
N VAL A 167 11.57 -18.85 0.14
CA VAL A 167 12.67 -17.88 0.10
C VAL A 167 13.93 -18.45 0.75
N GLY A 168 13.80 -19.21 1.84
CA GLY A 168 14.91 -19.78 2.60
C GLY A 168 15.54 -21.02 1.99
N GLU A 169 14.89 -21.69 1.02
CA GLU A 169 15.36 -22.96 0.45
C GLU A 169 16.18 -22.75 -0.83
N ASP A 170 17.04 -23.73 -1.13
CA ASP A 170 17.84 -23.72 -2.38
C ASP A 170 17.04 -24.34 -3.53
N TRP A 171 16.00 -23.61 -3.96
CA TRP A 171 15.10 -24.02 -5.02
C TRP A 171 15.50 -23.39 -6.36
N ASN A 172 15.29 -24.16 -7.44
CA ASN A 172 15.47 -23.68 -8.80
C ASN A 172 14.27 -22.85 -9.29
N MET A 173 14.36 -22.31 -10.50
CA MET A 173 13.31 -21.49 -11.10
C MET A 173 11.98 -22.24 -11.24
N ASP A 174 12.01 -23.52 -11.61
CA ASP A 174 10.78 -24.31 -11.81
C ASP A 174 9.99 -24.51 -10.51
N ALA A 175 10.68 -24.55 -9.37
CA ALA A 175 10.06 -24.64 -8.05
C ALA A 175 9.60 -23.27 -7.52
N LEU A 176 10.32 -22.19 -7.85
CA LEU A 176 10.00 -20.82 -7.37
C LEU A 176 8.88 -20.16 -8.15
N LEU A 177 8.79 -20.35 -9.47
CA LEU A 177 7.79 -19.68 -10.31
C LEU A 177 6.34 -19.98 -9.90
N PRO A 178 5.96 -21.24 -9.55
CA PRO A 178 4.63 -21.51 -9.01
C PRO A 178 4.32 -20.72 -7.71
N ILE A 179 5.32 -20.55 -6.83
CA ILE A 179 5.14 -19.75 -5.60
C ILE A 179 4.93 -18.27 -5.92
N VAL A 180 5.63 -17.71 -6.92
CA VAL A 180 5.39 -16.33 -7.38
C VAL A 180 3.94 -16.15 -7.83
N MET A 181 3.40 -17.10 -8.59
CA MET A 181 1.99 -17.05 -9.03
C MET A 181 1.01 -17.25 -7.88
N GLU A 182 1.33 -18.11 -6.92
CA GLU A 182 0.52 -18.34 -5.71
C GLU A 182 0.50 -17.10 -4.79
N VAL A 183 1.55 -16.28 -4.76
CA VAL A 183 1.50 -14.94 -4.11
C VAL A 183 0.35 -14.12 -4.69
N GLY A 184 0.18 -14.11 -6.00
CA GLY A 184 -0.91 -13.39 -6.67
C GLY A 184 -2.29 -13.91 -6.28
N GLU A 185 -2.45 -15.24 -6.23
CA GLU A 185 -3.68 -15.92 -5.80
C GLU A 185 -4.04 -15.59 -4.35
N LYS A 186 -3.09 -15.80 -3.43
CA LYS A 186 -3.33 -15.59 -1.99
C LYS A 186 -3.47 -14.11 -1.65
N ASN A 187 -2.82 -13.22 -2.40
CA ASN A 187 -3.07 -11.80 -2.26
C ASN A 187 -4.49 -11.40 -2.71
N LEU A 188 -5.03 -12.04 -3.75
CA LEU A 188 -6.44 -11.82 -4.14
C LEU A 188 -7.40 -12.21 -3.00
N GLN A 189 -7.16 -13.36 -2.35
CA GLN A 189 -7.94 -13.81 -1.19
C GLN A 189 -7.80 -12.84 -0.02
N CYS A 190 -6.56 -12.38 0.26
CA CYS A 190 -6.27 -11.44 1.34
C CYS A 190 -6.93 -10.07 1.10
N MET A 191 -6.87 -9.54 -0.12
CA MET A 191 -7.55 -8.29 -0.48
C MET A 191 -9.08 -8.43 -0.38
N ALA A 192 -9.65 -9.58 -0.78
CA ALA A 192 -11.07 -9.86 -0.62
C ALA A 192 -11.51 -9.89 0.85
N LEU A 193 -10.66 -10.47 1.71
CA LEU A 193 -10.87 -10.49 3.16
C LEU A 193 -10.89 -9.06 3.74
N LEU A 194 -9.95 -8.22 3.32
CA LEU A 194 -9.88 -6.83 3.78
C LEU A 194 -11.07 -6.01 3.27
N ASP A 195 -11.46 -6.16 2.01
CA ASP A 195 -12.66 -5.51 1.43
C ASP A 195 -13.91 -5.87 2.24
N LYS A 196 -14.07 -7.15 2.57
CA LYS A 196 -15.14 -7.64 3.45
C LYS A 196 -15.06 -6.99 4.84
N ALA A 197 -13.89 -7.01 5.46
CA ALA A 197 -13.69 -6.44 6.80
C ALA A 197 -14.04 -4.94 6.84
N ASN A 198 -13.58 -4.17 5.85
CA ASN A 198 -13.86 -2.74 5.77
C ASN A 198 -15.34 -2.46 5.49
N THR A 199 -15.96 -3.17 4.54
CA THR A 199 -17.36 -2.91 4.16
C THR A 199 -18.36 -3.37 5.22
N GLU A 200 -18.08 -4.46 5.94
CA GLU A 200 -18.90 -4.89 7.08
C GLU A 200 -18.73 -3.97 8.29
N SER A 201 -17.54 -3.40 8.51
CA SER A 201 -17.27 -2.50 9.65
C SER A 201 -17.72 -1.06 9.42
N TYR A 202 -17.58 -0.55 8.20
CA TYR A 202 -17.77 0.88 7.91
C TYR A 202 -18.85 1.18 6.86
N GLY A 203 -19.47 0.15 6.31
CA GLY A 203 -20.45 0.24 5.23
C GLY A 203 -19.80 0.33 3.84
N THR A 204 -20.62 0.21 2.81
CA THR A 204 -20.17 0.34 1.42
C THR A 204 -19.84 1.79 1.11
N PRO A 205 -18.64 2.10 0.58
CA PRO A 205 -18.30 3.46 0.20
C PRO A 205 -19.28 4.06 -0.80
N ALA A 206 -19.62 5.32 -0.59
CA ALA A 206 -20.46 6.11 -1.48
C ALA A 206 -19.72 7.38 -1.92
N PRO A 207 -19.95 7.86 -3.16
CA PRO A 207 -19.31 9.08 -3.66
C PRO A 207 -19.45 10.25 -2.71
N ALA A 208 -18.32 10.91 -2.43
CA ALA A 208 -18.25 12.06 -1.54
C ALA A 208 -17.31 13.12 -2.13
N THR A 209 -17.75 14.39 -2.08
CA THR A 209 -16.90 15.54 -2.35
C THR A 209 -16.23 15.98 -1.06
N VAL A 210 -14.93 16.06 -1.05
CA VAL A 210 -14.09 16.33 0.12
C VAL A 210 -13.42 17.69 -0.05
N PRO A 211 -13.65 18.67 0.86
CA PRO A 211 -12.99 19.97 0.79
C PRO A 211 -11.52 19.87 1.19
N LEU A 212 -10.70 20.75 0.60
CA LEU A 212 -9.30 20.94 0.96
C LEU A 212 -9.10 22.14 1.88
N THR A 213 -10.16 22.87 2.24
CA THR A 213 -10.11 23.96 3.20
C THR A 213 -10.04 23.41 4.63
N VAL A 214 -9.11 23.92 5.43
CA VAL A 214 -9.02 23.65 6.86
C VAL A 214 -9.77 24.75 7.61
N GLU A 215 -10.80 24.37 8.37
CA GLU A 215 -11.56 25.29 9.20
C GLU A 215 -10.71 25.80 10.37
N LYS A 216 -11.01 27.00 10.85
CA LYS A 216 -10.38 27.56 12.04
C LYS A 216 -10.55 26.69 13.27
N GLY A 217 -9.59 26.73 14.19
CA GLY A 217 -9.60 26.01 15.47
C GLY A 217 -8.72 24.77 15.46
N PRO A 218 -8.66 24.06 16.59
CA PRO A 218 -7.81 22.88 16.76
C PRO A 218 -8.16 21.78 15.78
N PHE A 219 -7.14 21.13 15.22
CA PHE A 219 -7.32 19.99 14.34
C PHE A 219 -6.18 18.99 14.42
N ILE A 220 -6.43 17.77 13.95
CA ILE A 220 -5.45 16.68 13.81
C ILE A 220 -5.41 16.29 12.34
N VAL A 221 -4.21 16.05 11.82
CA VAL A 221 -4.01 15.40 10.52
C VAL A 221 -3.71 13.93 10.76
N ILE A 222 -4.53 13.04 10.19
CA ILE A 222 -4.29 11.58 10.24
C ILE A 222 -3.88 11.07 8.86
N THR A 223 -2.80 10.30 8.81
CA THR A 223 -2.23 9.76 7.57
C THR A 223 -1.93 8.27 7.71
N GLY A 224 -1.76 7.58 6.58
CA GLY A 224 -1.61 6.14 6.51
C GLY A 224 -2.85 5.49 5.91
N HIS A 225 -3.20 4.28 6.37
CA HIS A 225 -4.25 3.48 5.73
C HIS A 225 -5.28 2.93 6.71
N ASP A 226 -4.98 2.92 8.03
CA ASP A 226 -5.79 2.20 9.01
C ASP A 226 -7.08 2.93 9.35
N LEU A 227 -8.21 2.38 8.88
CA LEU A 227 -9.54 2.93 9.15
C LEU A 227 -10.01 2.66 10.57
N HIS A 228 -9.46 1.63 11.23
CA HIS A 228 -9.77 1.34 12.64
C HIS A 228 -9.20 2.43 13.54
N ASP A 229 -7.94 2.80 13.35
CA ASP A 229 -7.32 3.90 14.10
C ASP A 229 -8.05 5.23 13.85
N LEU A 230 -8.47 5.50 12.60
CA LEU A 230 -9.29 6.69 12.32
C LEU A 230 -10.61 6.66 13.08
N LYS A 231 -11.32 5.53 13.10
CA LYS A 231 -12.59 5.41 13.83
C LYS A 231 -12.40 5.67 15.32
N LEU A 232 -11.40 5.04 15.93
CA LEU A 232 -11.08 5.25 17.35
C LEU A 232 -10.71 6.71 17.65
N LEU A 233 -9.97 7.38 16.76
CA LEU A 233 -9.64 8.80 16.88
C LEU A 233 -10.91 9.66 16.80
N LEU A 234 -11.82 9.37 15.86
CA LEU A 234 -13.09 10.08 15.73
C LEU A 234 -13.96 9.92 16.98
N GLU A 235 -14.05 8.71 17.54
CA GLU A 235 -14.77 8.45 18.79
C GLU A 235 -14.16 9.21 19.98
N GLN A 236 -12.84 9.23 20.10
CA GLN A 236 -12.14 9.91 21.19
C GLN A 236 -12.15 11.43 21.06
N THR A 237 -12.34 11.98 19.87
CA THR A 237 -12.40 13.44 19.63
C THR A 237 -13.81 14.00 19.60
N GLU A 238 -14.84 13.15 19.65
CA GLU A 238 -16.24 13.59 19.64
C GLU A 238 -16.54 14.56 20.79
N GLY A 239 -17.09 15.73 20.46
CA GLY A 239 -17.43 16.77 21.43
C GLY A 239 -16.25 17.54 22.02
N LYS A 240 -15.00 17.26 21.63
CA LYS A 240 -13.81 17.95 22.18
C LYS A 240 -13.40 19.22 21.43
N GLY A 241 -14.14 19.60 20.38
CA GLY A 241 -13.83 20.82 19.60
C GLY A 241 -12.57 20.68 18.73
N VAL A 242 -12.19 19.48 18.37
CA VAL A 242 -11.04 19.17 17.52
C VAL A 242 -11.56 18.59 16.20
N ASN A 243 -11.17 19.20 15.08
CA ASN A 243 -11.50 18.70 13.74
C ASN A 243 -10.45 17.69 13.26
N ILE A 244 -10.88 16.75 12.42
CA ILE A 244 -10.01 15.73 11.84
C ILE A 244 -9.92 15.94 10.33
N TYR A 245 -8.70 15.93 9.82
CA TYR A 245 -8.38 15.98 8.38
C TYR A 245 -7.57 14.75 7.99
N THR A 246 -8.00 14.13 6.90
CA THR A 246 -7.25 13.00 6.30
C THR A 246 -6.07 13.53 5.50
N HIS A 247 -5.06 12.68 5.28
CA HIS A 247 -3.93 12.94 4.40
C HIS A 247 -3.56 11.65 3.66
N GLY A 248 -3.08 11.78 2.43
CA GLY A 248 -2.59 10.64 1.65
C GLY A 248 -3.67 9.56 1.46
N GLU A 249 -3.34 8.32 1.79
CA GLU A 249 -4.24 7.18 1.61
C GLU A 249 -5.43 7.13 2.58
N MET A 250 -5.51 8.06 3.52
CA MET A 250 -6.68 8.16 4.40
C MET A 250 -7.88 8.88 3.73
N LEU A 251 -7.67 9.60 2.61
CA LEU A 251 -8.74 10.31 1.88
C LEU A 251 -9.99 9.45 1.60
N PRO A 252 -9.89 8.18 1.15
CA PRO A 252 -11.08 7.36 0.86
C PRO A 252 -11.99 7.09 2.06
N ALA A 253 -11.53 7.33 3.30
CA ALA A 253 -12.35 7.22 4.50
C ALA A 253 -13.63 8.07 4.43
N HIS A 254 -13.59 9.21 3.72
CA HIS A 254 -14.75 10.07 3.51
C HIS A 254 -15.88 9.42 2.68
N GLY A 255 -15.62 8.32 2.01
CA GLY A 255 -16.64 7.52 1.31
C GLY A 255 -17.41 6.57 2.22
N TYR A 256 -16.83 6.16 3.35
CA TYR A 256 -17.44 5.14 4.22
C TYR A 256 -18.52 5.76 5.13
N PRO A 257 -19.78 5.25 5.11
CA PRO A 257 -20.89 5.82 5.87
C PRO A 257 -20.63 5.93 7.37
N GLU A 258 -20.04 4.89 7.99
CA GLU A 258 -19.80 4.83 9.43
C GLU A 258 -18.66 5.76 9.89
N LEU A 259 -17.80 6.23 8.99
CA LEU A 259 -16.76 7.19 9.29
C LEU A 259 -17.23 8.62 9.02
N LYS A 260 -17.84 8.86 7.86
CA LYS A 260 -18.31 10.20 7.49
C LYS A 260 -19.50 10.70 8.32
N LYS A 261 -20.15 9.84 9.12
CA LYS A 261 -21.21 10.28 10.06
C LYS A 261 -20.71 11.21 11.15
N TYR A 262 -19.40 11.21 11.45
CA TYR A 262 -18.79 12.10 12.42
C TYR A 262 -18.64 13.51 11.84
N PRO A 263 -19.34 14.54 12.37
CA PRO A 263 -19.38 15.86 11.75
C PRO A 263 -18.05 16.63 11.83
N HIS A 264 -17.12 16.17 12.67
CA HIS A 264 -15.78 16.73 12.81
C HIS A 264 -14.73 16.04 11.93
N LEU A 265 -15.09 15.02 11.14
CA LEU A 265 -14.30 14.58 9.99
C LEU A 265 -14.57 15.54 8.83
N LYS A 266 -13.70 16.55 8.64
CA LYS A 266 -14.01 17.74 7.86
C LYS A 266 -13.58 17.66 6.40
N GLY A 267 -12.36 17.23 6.15
CA GLY A 267 -11.78 17.30 4.82
C GLY A 267 -10.45 16.59 4.70
N ASN A 268 -9.76 16.85 3.60
CA ASN A 268 -8.43 16.33 3.35
C ASN A 268 -7.39 17.45 3.36
N PHE A 269 -6.29 17.23 4.06
CA PHE A 269 -5.13 18.11 4.10
C PHE A 269 -4.00 17.54 3.24
N GLY A 270 -3.41 18.40 2.41
CA GLY A 270 -2.24 18.01 1.63
C GLY A 270 -2.53 16.97 0.53
N THR A 271 -1.49 16.29 0.11
CA THR A 271 -1.50 15.41 -1.05
C THR A 271 -0.90 14.03 -0.72
N ALA A 272 0.03 13.52 -1.56
CA ALA A 272 0.65 12.22 -1.37
C ALA A 272 1.88 12.30 -0.45
N TRP A 273 2.30 11.15 0.06
CA TRP A 273 3.32 10.97 1.09
C TRP A 273 4.67 11.67 0.81
N GLN A 274 5.10 11.78 -0.43
CA GLN A 274 6.37 12.43 -0.78
C GLN A 274 6.40 13.93 -0.52
N ASN A 275 5.24 14.56 -0.30
CA ASN A 275 5.12 15.98 -0.01
C ASN A 275 5.06 16.29 1.50
N GLN A 276 5.00 15.29 2.37
CA GLN A 276 4.85 15.44 3.83
C GLN A 276 5.82 16.44 4.45
N GLN A 277 7.11 16.38 4.10
CA GLN A 277 8.13 17.27 4.66
C GLN A 277 7.93 18.76 4.32
N LYS A 278 7.16 19.06 3.28
CA LYS A 278 6.74 20.41 2.91
C LYS A 278 5.39 20.75 3.52
N GLU A 279 4.45 19.83 3.44
CA GLU A 279 3.06 20.04 3.85
C GLU A 279 2.91 20.15 5.37
N PHE A 280 3.71 19.38 6.14
CA PHE A 280 3.63 19.38 7.61
C PHE A 280 4.54 20.40 8.30
N ALA A 281 5.40 21.12 7.56
CA ALA A 281 6.42 21.98 8.15
C ALA A 281 5.85 23.06 9.08
N ASP A 282 4.77 23.72 8.66
CA ASP A 282 4.25 24.93 9.31
C ASP A 282 2.79 24.80 9.77
N ILE A 283 2.24 23.57 9.85
CA ILE A 283 0.86 23.40 10.33
C ILE A 283 0.78 23.52 11.85
N PRO A 284 -0.21 24.24 12.39
CA PRO A 284 -0.46 24.35 13.83
C PRO A 284 -1.29 23.16 14.32
N ALA A 285 -0.87 21.93 14.03
CA ALA A 285 -1.60 20.70 14.34
C ALA A 285 -0.68 19.51 14.49
N PRO A 286 -1.01 18.51 15.32
CA PRO A 286 -0.32 17.23 15.33
C PRO A 286 -0.65 16.40 14.10
N VAL A 287 0.28 15.50 13.75
CA VAL A 287 0.14 14.51 12.68
C VAL A 287 0.23 13.12 13.27
N LEU A 288 -0.78 12.29 13.06
CA LEU A 288 -0.82 10.89 13.47
C LEU A 288 -0.59 9.98 12.26
N PHE A 289 0.49 9.19 12.31
CA PHE A 289 0.80 8.15 11.35
C PHE A 289 0.27 6.81 11.83
N THR A 290 -0.63 6.22 11.10
CA THR A 290 -1.23 4.91 11.42
C THR A 290 -0.48 3.75 10.78
N THR A 291 0.07 3.97 9.58
CA THR A 291 0.86 2.99 8.81
C THR A 291 1.86 3.71 7.89
N ASN A 292 2.41 3.01 6.90
CA ASN A 292 3.21 3.64 5.84
C ASN A 292 2.35 4.66 5.03
N CYS A 293 2.87 5.60 4.29
CA CYS A 293 4.30 5.84 4.10
C CYS A 293 4.74 7.00 5.00
N LEU A 294 5.67 6.75 5.90
CA LEU A 294 6.26 7.79 6.73
C LEU A 294 7.54 8.30 6.06
N MET A 295 7.61 9.60 5.77
CA MET A 295 8.89 10.26 5.48
C MET A 295 9.57 10.68 6.79
N PRO A 296 10.92 10.55 6.89
CA PRO A 296 11.63 11.06 8.05
C PRO A 296 11.22 12.49 8.40
N PRO A 297 10.63 12.75 9.57
CA PRO A 297 10.16 14.08 9.94
C PRO A 297 11.34 15.06 10.08
N LYS A 298 11.10 16.31 9.65
CA LYS A 298 12.05 17.39 9.90
C LYS A 298 11.95 17.86 11.36
N ALA A 299 13.06 18.31 11.93
CA ALA A 299 13.12 18.86 13.28
C ALA A 299 12.11 20.00 13.54
N SER A 300 11.69 20.71 12.47
CA SER A 300 10.71 21.80 12.57
C SER A 300 9.29 21.39 12.94
N TYR A 301 8.96 20.07 12.83
CA TYR A 301 7.62 19.54 13.16
C TYR A 301 7.63 18.17 13.83
N ALA A 302 8.80 17.58 14.10
CA ALA A 302 8.90 16.26 14.73
C ALA A 302 8.26 16.21 16.12
N ASP A 303 8.25 17.33 16.86
CA ASP A 303 7.66 17.46 18.20
C ASP A 303 6.13 17.27 18.25
N ARG A 304 5.46 17.26 17.10
CA ARG A 304 4.01 17.07 16.96
C ARG A 304 3.63 15.90 16.05
N VAL A 305 4.59 15.01 15.77
CA VAL A 305 4.37 13.77 15.01
C VAL A 305 4.22 12.60 15.96
N PHE A 306 3.17 11.82 15.75
CA PHE A 306 2.85 10.62 16.51
C PHE A 306 2.76 9.43 15.56
N THR A 307 3.16 8.26 16.05
CA THR A 307 3.09 6.99 15.32
C THR A 307 2.29 5.97 16.11
N THR A 308 1.76 4.95 15.46
CA THR A 308 1.09 3.81 16.11
C THR A 308 1.27 2.53 15.29
N ALA A 309 0.87 1.38 15.84
CA ALA A 309 1.00 0.06 15.20
C ALA A 309 2.46 -0.24 14.79
N VAL A 310 2.67 -0.73 13.57
CA VAL A 310 4.00 -1.10 13.07
C VAL A 310 4.83 0.09 12.57
N VAL A 311 4.21 1.27 12.38
CA VAL A 311 4.94 2.46 11.95
C VAL A 311 5.69 3.08 13.12
N SER A 312 6.98 3.27 12.98
CA SER A 312 7.83 3.78 14.06
C SER A 312 9.02 4.57 13.52
N TYR A 313 9.35 5.63 14.24
CA TYR A 313 10.53 6.44 13.95
C TYR A 313 11.22 6.82 15.28
N PRO A 314 12.57 6.88 15.35
CA PRO A 314 13.27 7.24 16.56
C PRO A 314 12.78 8.56 17.15
N GLU A 315 12.70 8.63 18.48
CA GLU A 315 12.36 9.83 19.26
C GLU A 315 10.92 10.37 19.10
N LEU A 316 10.10 9.80 18.20
CA LEU A 316 8.68 10.18 18.12
C LEU A 316 7.86 9.48 19.19
N THR A 317 6.80 10.17 19.63
CA THR A 317 5.81 9.57 20.53
C THR A 317 5.05 8.48 19.79
N HIS A 318 5.11 7.26 20.31
CA HIS A 318 4.40 6.09 19.78
C HIS A 318 3.18 5.79 20.65
N ILE A 319 2.01 5.71 20.02
CA ILE A 319 0.76 5.31 20.66
C ILE A 319 0.70 3.79 20.72
N GLY A 320 0.52 3.25 21.91
CA GLY A 320 0.52 1.81 22.16
C GLY A 320 -0.71 1.05 21.64
N GLU A 321 -0.79 -0.23 21.98
CA GLU A 321 -1.88 -1.12 21.58
C GLU A 321 -3.24 -0.71 22.18
N ASP A 322 -3.25 0.00 23.30
CA ASP A 322 -4.44 0.55 23.94
C ASP A 322 -5.13 1.65 23.12
N LYS A 323 -4.43 2.15 22.09
CA LYS A 323 -4.94 3.20 21.19
C LYS A 323 -5.48 4.43 21.92
N ASP A 324 -4.84 4.82 23.03
CA ASP A 324 -5.16 6.07 23.73
C ASP A 324 -4.55 7.26 22.96
N PHE A 325 -5.39 7.96 22.20
CA PHE A 325 -5.00 9.15 21.43
C PHE A 325 -5.02 10.44 22.25
N THR A 326 -5.18 10.37 23.57
CA THR A 326 -5.17 11.56 24.45
C THR A 326 -3.95 12.45 24.21
N PRO A 327 -2.70 11.94 24.05
CA PRO A 327 -1.55 12.82 23.80
C PRO A 327 -1.66 13.59 22.46
N VAL A 328 -2.26 12.99 21.44
CA VAL A 328 -2.49 13.65 20.13
C VAL A 328 -3.55 14.74 20.26
N ILE A 329 -4.61 14.45 20.99
CA ILE A 329 -5.73 15.38 21.22
C ILE A 329 -5.26 16.59 22.05
N GLU A 330 -4.51 16.36 23.13
CA GLU A 330 -3.94 17.42 23.96
C GLU A 330 -2.99 18.31 23.16
N LYS A 331 -2.17 17.72 22.29
CA LYS A 331 -1.29 18.47 21.39
C LYS A 331 -2.06 19.33 20.39
N ALA A 332 -3.19 18.85 19.87
CA ALA A 332 -4.04 19.65 18.99
C ALA A 332 -4.65 20.85 19.72
N LEU A 333 -5.12 20.66 20.94
CA LEU A 333 -5.67 21.73 21.80
C LEU A 333 -4.59 22.75 22.19
N GLU A 334 -3.37 22.29 22.52
CA GLU A 334 -2.21 23.13 22.82
C GLU A 334 -1.84 24.05 21.63
N LEU A 335 -1.77 23.47 20.42
CA LEU A 335 -1.41 24.20 19.21
C LEU A 335 -2.52 25.14 18.73
N GLY A 336 -3.78 24.84 19.03
CA GLY A 336 -4.94 25.72 18.80
C GLY A 336 -5.43 25.83 17.36
N GLY A 337 -4.69 25.32 16.39
CA GLY A 337 -5.06 25.37 14.98
C GLY A 337 -4.96 26.75 14.33
N TYR A 338 -5.63 26.95 13.20
CA TYR A 338 -5.67 28.23 12.50
C TYR A 338 -6.68 29.21 13.15
N ASN A 339 -6.38 30.51 13.10
CA ASN A 339 -7.27 31.57 13.60
C ASN A 339 -8.44 31.89 12.65
N GLU A 340 -8.35 31.48 11.41
CA GLU A 340 -9.34 31.64 10.34
C GLU A 340 -9.34 30.42 9.43
N ASP A 341 -10.39 30.25 8.63
CA ASP A 341 -10.44 29.17 7.64
C ASP A 341 -9.31 29.33 6.63
N LYS A 342 -8.55 28.25 6.40
CA LYS A 342 -7.38 28.24 5.52
C LYS A 342 -7.68 27.45 4.26
N PRO A 343 -7.87 28.10 3.10
CA PRO A 343 -8.05 27.39 1.84
C PRO A 343 -6.72 26.78 1.37
N PHE A 344 -6.79 25.52 0.96
CA PHE A 344 -5.72 24.82 0.26
C PHE A 344 -6.24 24.32 -1.09
N SER A 345 -5.33 23.95 -1.97
CA SER A 345 -5.66 23.40 -3.29
C SER A 345 -4.80 22.17 -3.59
N GLY A 346 -5.32 21.30 -4.44
CA GLY A 346 -4.56 20.21 -5.02
C GLY A 346 -3.46 20.70 -5.97
N ILE A 347 -2.74 19.76 -6.54
CA ILE A 347 -1.58 20.04 -7.41
C ILE A 347 -1.97 20.87 -8.65
N ASN A 348 -3.20 20.69 -9.14
CA ASN A 348 -3.71 21.38 -10.33
C ASN A 348 -4.60 22.61 -10.00
N GLY A 349 -4.73 22.97 -8.72
CA GLY A 349 -5.43 24.16 -8.26
C GLY A 349 -6.88 23.94 -7.83
N GLY A 350 -7.40 22.71 -7.87
CA GLY A 350 -8.74 22.38 -7.36
C GLY A 350 -8.85 22.53 -5.86
N GLY A 351 -9.99 23.05 -5.36
CA GLY A 351 -10.26 23.24 -3.93
C GLY A 351 -11.02 22.08 -3.28
N THR A 352 -11.43 21.09 -4.07
CA THR A 352 -12.11 19.87 -3.63
C THR A 352 -11.60 18.68 -4.40
N VAL A 353 -11.78 17.48 -3.82
CA VAL A 353 -11.53 16.19 -4.49
C VAL A 353 -12.73 15.28 -4.28
N MET A 354 -12.90 14.29 -5.14
CA MET A 354 -13.95 13.27 -5.00
C MET A 354 -13.33 11.92 -4.68
N THR A 355 -14.01 11.14 -3.84
CA THR A 355 -13.67 9.76 -3.51
C THR A 355 -14.93 8.92 -3.29
N GLY A 356 -14.78 7.63 -2.95
CA GLY A 356 -15.91 6.77 -2.58
C GLY A 356 -16.54 6.01 -3.75
N PHE A 357 -15.89 5.97 -4.93
CA PHE A 357 -16.33 5.16 -6.07
C PHE A 357 -15.85 3.70 -5.95
N GLY A 358 -16.00 3.09 -4.77
CA GLY A 358 -15.74 1.68 -4.57
C GLY A 358 -16.63 0.79 -5.44
N HIS A 359 -16.32 -0.51 -5.51
CA HIS A 359 -17.07 -1.43 -6.38
C HIS A 359 -18.59 -1.40 -6.14
N GLY A 360 -19.05 -1.27 -4.89
CA GLY A 360 -20.48 -1.19 -4.59
C GLY A 360 -21.15 0.03 -5.23
N ALA A 361 -20.51 1.19 -5.21
CA ALA A 361 -21.03 2.40 -5.83
C ALA A 361 -21.04 2.31 -7.37
N VAL A 362 -19.94 1.81 -7.97
CA VAL A 362 -19.83 1.67 -9.43
C VAL A 362 -20.79 0.61 -9.98
N LEU A 363 -20.88 -0.54 -9.30
CA LEU A 363 -21.81 -1.61 -9.71
C LEU A 363 -23.28 -1.24 -9.45
N GLY A 364 -23.55 -0.35 -8.49
CA GLY A 364 -24.88 0.21 -8.27
C GLY A 364 -25.43 1.04 -9.45
N VAL A 365 -24.55 1.51 -10.33
CA VAL A 365 -24.90 2.23 -11.58
C VAL A 365 -24.48 1.46 -12.84
N ALA A 366 -24.26 0.14 -12.72
CA ALA A 366 -23.76 -0.70 -13.81
C ALA A 366 -24.61 -0.62 -15.07
N ASP A 367 -25.95 -0.60 -14.95
CA ASP A 367 -26.85 -0.48 -16.10
C ASP A 367 -26.61 0.82 -16.90
N GLN A 368 -26.36 1.94 -16.21
CA GLN A 368 -26.05 3.22 -16.85
C GLN A 368 -24.69 3.15 -17.56
N VAL A 369 -23.68 2.54 -16.92
CA VAL A 369 -22.34 2.33 -17.52
C VAL A 369 -22.47 1.46 -18.77
N ILE A 370 -23.19 0.33 -18.70
CA ILE A 370 -23.38 -0.60 -19.82
C ILE A 370 -24.11 0.09 -20.98
N GLU A 371 -25.15 0.86 -20.70
CA GLU A 371 -25.88 1.63 -21.73
C GLU A 371 -24.99 2.69 -22.37
N ALA A 372 -24.21 3.42 -21.57
CA ALA A 372 -23.26 4.41 -22.07
C ALA A 372 -22.19 3.80 -22.99
N VAL A 373 -21.71 2.60 -22.68
CA VAL A 373 -20.76 1.86 -23.55
C VAL A 373 -21.48 1.37 -24.82
N LYS A 374 -22.67 0.77 -24.72
CA LYS A 374 -23.42 0.27 -25.87
C LYS A 374 -23.85 1.38 -26.84
N SER A 375 -24.16 2.57 -26.32
CA SER A 375 -24.49 3.74 -27.15
C SER A 375 -23.26 4.45 -27.73
N GLY A 376 -22.05 4.05 -27.32
CA GLY A 376 -20.80 4.70 -27.72
C GLY A 376 -20.52 6.03 -27.00
N ALA A 377 -21.31 6.38 -25.97
CA ALA A 377 -21.06 7.55 -25.15
C ALA A 377 -19.78 7.38 -24.30
N ILE A 378 -19.49 6.16 -23.83
CA ILE A 378 -18.21 5.77 -23.25
C ILE A 378 -17.53 4.80 -24.21
N ARG A 379 -16.39 5.21 -24.75
CA ARG A 379 -15.61 4.40 -25.69
C ARG A 379 -14.54 3.58 -24.99
N HIS A 380 -13.96 4.10 -23.91
CA HIS A 380 -12.83 3.46 -23.25
C HIS A 380 -12.76 3.83 -21.77
N PHE A 381 -12.21 2.92 -20.98
CA PHE A 381 -11.85 3.12 -19.57
C PHE A 381 -10.35 3.09 -19.41
N PHE A 382 -9.82 3.97 -18.59
CA PHE A 382 -8.43 3.93 -18.16
C PHE A 382 -8.37 3.72 -16.65
N LEU A 383 -7.68 2.69 -16.18
CA LEU A 383 -7.27 2.60 -14.79
C LEU A 383 -5.89 3.23 -14.67
N VAL A 384 -5.85 4.48 -14.17
CA VAL A 384 -4.62 5.25 -13.97
C VAL A 384 -4.41 5.41 -12.48
N GLY A 385 -3.41 4.76 -11.89
CA GLY A 385 -3.22 4.80 -10.45
C GLY A 385 -2.05 3.98 -9.96
N GLY A 386 -2.08 3.68 -8.68
CA GLY A 386 -1.01 2.99 -7.96
C GLY A 386 -0.24 3.94 -7.05
N CYS A 387 0.95 3.55 -6.62
CA CYS A 387 1.75 4.36 -5.72
C CYS A 387 2.25 5.65 -6.39
N ASP A 388 2.43 6.72 -5.61
CA ASP A 388 3.16 7.91 -6.05
C ASP A 388 4.58 7.92 -5.44
N GLY A 389 5.40 8.89 -5.78
CA GLY A 389 6.76 9.04 -5.29
C GLY A 389 7.45 10.32 -5.71
N ALA A 390 8.64 10.56 -5.14
CA ALA A 390 9.40 11.80 -5.33
C ALA A 390 10.26 11.82 -6.61
N ARG A 391 10.45 10.67 -7.28
CA ARG A 391 11.30 10.60 -8.47
C ARG A 391 10.74 11.44 -9.61
N PRO A 392 11.59 12.18 -10.38
CA PRO A 392 11.16 12.87 -11.58
C PRO A 392 10.50 11.95 -12.62
N GLY A 393 9.63 12.52 -13.47
CA GLY A 393 8.92 11.78 -14.53
C GLY A 393 7.47 11.43 -14.20
N ARG A 394 7.03 11.57 -12.96
CA ARG A 394 5.65 11.27 -12.56
C ARG A 394 4.60 12.28 -13.05
N ASN A 395 5.01 13.42 -13.64
CA ASN A 395 4.09 14.28 -14.38
C ASN A 395 3.45 13.59 -15.58
N TYR A 396 4.02 12.49 -16.05
CA TYR A 396 3.43 11.65 -17.09
C TYR A 396 1.96 11.32 -16.77
N TYR A 397 1.65 10.93 -15.55
CA TYR A 397 0.28 10.54 -15.15
C TYR A 397 -0.69 11.72 -15.20
N THR A 398 -0.26 12.91 -14.78
CA THR A 398 -1.05 14.13 -14.89
C THR A 398 -1.36 14.46 -16.34
N GLU A 399 -0.32 14.46 -17.19
CA GLU A 399 -0.46 14.81 -18.61
C GLU A 399 -1.22 13.73 -19.39
N PHE A 400 -1.07 12.45 -19.02
CA PHE A 400 -1.87 11.37 -19.59
C PHE A 400 -3.37 11.61 -19.34
N VAL A 401 -3.76 11.85 -18.09
CA VAL A 401 -5.18 12.05 -17.71
C VAL A 401 -5.76 13.29 -18.37
N LYS A 402 -5.02 14.40 -18.43
CA LYS A 402 -5.44 15.62 -19.12
C LYS A 402 -5.73 15.43 -20.61
N GLN A 403 -5.03 14.49 -21.25
CA GLN A 403 -5.16 14.22 -22.68
C GLN A 403 -6.15 13.08 -23.00
N THR A 404 -6.77 12.46 -21.99
CA THR A 404 -7.79 11.44 -22.25
C THR A 404 -8.98 12.04 -23.01
N PRO A 405 -9.46 11.38 -24.08
CA PRO A 405 -10.62 11.87 -24.85
C PRO A 405 -11.87 12.07 -24.00
N ALA A 406 -12.74 13.00 -24.41
CA ALA A 406 -13.95 13.34 -23.68
C ALA A 406 -14.97 12.19 -23.54
N ASP A 407 -14.87 11.19 -24.39
CA ASP A 407 -15.69 9.97 -24.40
C ASP A 407 -15.03 8.80 -23.62
N THR A 408 -14.14 9.11 -22.67
CA THR A 408 -13.45 8.12 -21.84
C THR A 408 -13.63 8.40 -20.34
N VAL A 409 -13.58 7.34 -19.55
CA VAL A 409 -13.64 7.39 -18.08
C VAL A 409 -12.29 7.00 -17.50
N VAL A 410 -11.84 7.72 -16.47
CA VAL A 410 -10.62 7.44 -15.70
C VAL A 410 -11.02 6.92 -14.32
N LEU A 411 -10.67 5.67 -14.05
CA LEU A 411 -10.69 5.09 -12.71
C LEU A 411 -9.31 5.30 -12.08
N THR A 412 -9.27 5.65 -10.80
CA THR A 412 -8.02 5.81 -10.08
C THR A 412 -8.08 5.19 -8.69
N LEU A 413 -6.94 4.89 -8.12
CA LEU A 413 -6.78 4.45 -6.72
C LEU A 413 -5.35 4.72 -6.25
N ALA A 414 -5.14 4.63 -4.94
CA ALA A 414 -3.87 4.84 -4.27
C ALA A 414 -3.29 6.27 -4.40
N CYS A 415 -2.08 6.50 -3.89
CA CYS A 415 -1.46 7.83 -3.85
C CYS A 415 -1.28 8.49 -5.23
N GLY A 416 -1.18 7.71 -6.30
CA GLY A 416 -1.06 8.22 -7.67
C GLY A 416 -2.20 9.14 -8.09
N LYS A 417 -3.39 8.98 -7.49
CA LYS A 417 -4.55 9.85 -7.72
C LYS A 417 -4.25 11.34 -7.51
N TYR A 418 -3.39 11.68 -6.55
CA TYR A 418 -3.08 13.08 -6.21
C TYR A 418 -2.41 13.86 -7.33
N ARG A 419 -1.92 13.17 -8.36
CA ARG A 419 -1.39 13.81 -9.56
C ARG A 419 -2.46 14.52 -10.40
N PHE A 420 -3.75 14.15 -10.22
CA PHE A 420 -4.83 14.63 -11.09
C PHE A 420 -6.24 14.59 -10.45
N ASN A 421 -6.40 14.15 -9.20
CA ASN A 421 -7.74 14.00 -8.60
C ASN A 421 -8.46 15.33 -8.30
N ASP A 422 -7.76 16.45 -8.40
CA ASP A 422 -8.30 17.82 -8.30
C ASP A 422 -8.61 18.43 -9.68
N LEU A 423 -8.55 17.64 -10.77
CA LEU A 423 -8.96 18.05 -12.10
C LEU A 423 -10.47 17.89 -12.29
N GLU A 424 -11.09 18.86 -12.97
CA GLU A 424 -12.48 18.76 -13.41
C GLU A 424 -12.55 18.19 -14.83
N LEU A 425 -12.71 16.88 -14.97
CA LEU A 425 -12.84 16.21 -16.27
C LEU A 425 -14.27 16.22 -16.83
N GLY A 426 -15.26 16.68 -16.05
CA GLY A 426 -16.67 16.68 -16.44
C GLY A 426 -17.36 15.33 -16.27
N THR A 427 -18.50 15.17 -16.95
CA THR A 427 -19.38 13.98 -16.82
C THR A 427 -19.77 13.41 -18.20
N ILE A 428 -20.11 12.12 -18.23
CA ILE A 428 -20.74 11.44 -19.38
C ILE A 428 -22.05 10.84 -18.89
N GLY A 429 -23.18 11.31 -19.44
CA GLY A 429 -24.51 10.78 -19.03
C GLY A 429 -24.81 10.95 -17.53
N GLY A 430 -24.23 11.96 -16.88
CA GLY A 430 -24.34 12.15 -15.43
C GLY A 430 -23.32 11.41 -14.58
N LEU A 431 -22.52 10.52 -15.16
CA LEU A 431 -21.44 9.82 -14.49
C LEU A 431 -20.16 10.67 -14.52
N PRO A 432 -19.45 10.88 -13.41
CA PRO A 432 -18.15 11.55 -13.43
C PRO A 432 -17.15 10.80 -14.33
N ARG A 433 -16.34 11.56 -15.06
CA ARG A 433 -15.27 10.97 -15.87
C ARG A 433 -14.04 10.56 -15.06
N LEU A 434 -13.91 11.08 -13.85
CA LEU A 434 -12.83 10.73 -12.91
C LEU A 434 -13.46 10.13 -11.64
N MET A 435 -13.11 8.89 -11.35
CA MET A 435 -13.66 8.12 -10.22
C MET A 435 -12.54 7.54 -9.36
N ASP A 436 -12.42 8.00 -8.12
CA ASP A 436 -11.50 7.43 -7.13
C ASP A 436 -12.12 6.20 -6.46
N VAL A 437 -11.61 5.02 -6.78
CA VAL A 437 -12.07 3.73 -6.26
C VAL A 437 -11.70 3.54 -4.79
N GLY A 438 -10.59 4.13 -4.33
CA GLY A 438 -10.17 4.01 -2.95
C GLY A 438 -8.66 4.05 -2.70
N GLN A 439 -8.25 3.47 -1.60
CA GLN A 439 -6.84 3.26 -1.24
C GLN A 439 -6.19 2.20 -2.15
N CYS A 440 -4.86 2.04 -2.06
CA CYS A 440 -4.22 0.83 -2.60
C CYS A 440 -4.76 -0.45 -1.93
N ASN A 441 -5.21 -0.37 -0.68
CA ASN A 441 -5.92 -1.44 0.03
C ASN A 441 -7.26 -1.82 -0.62
N ASP A 442 -7.86 -0.93 -1.42
CA ASP A 442 -9.14 -1.14 -2.12
C ASP A 442 -8.94 -1.65 -3.57
N ALA A 443 -7.73 -2.08 -3.93
CA ALA A 443 -7.44 -2.61 -5.27
C ALA A 443 -8.33 -3.80 -5.67
N TYR A 444 -8.81 -4.58 -4.71
CA TYR A 444 -9.83 -5.61 -4.94
C TYR A 444 -11.11 -5.05 -5.56
N GLY A 445 -11.53 -3.87 -5.15
CA GLY A 445 -12.69 -3.18 -5.72
C GLY A 445 -12.52 -2.89 -7.22
N ALA A 446 -11.35 -2.47 -7.66
CA ALA A 446 -11.05 -2.27 -9.08
C ALA A 446 -11.10 -3.60 -9.87
N VAL A 447 -10.56 -4.69 -9.29
CA VAL A 447 -10.66 -6.03 -9.88
C VAL A 447 -12.12 -6.47 -10.01
N LYS A 448 -12.95 -6.29 -8.97
CA LYS A 448 -14.38 -6.62 -9.02
C LYS A 448 -15.12 -5.83 -10.08
N ILE A 449 -14.84 -4.54 -10.24
CA ILE A 449 -15.45 -3.71 -11.29
C ILE A 449 -15.11 -4.28 -12.68
N ALA A 450 -13.83 -4.58 -12.93
CA ALA A 450 -13.40 -5.12 -14.23
C ALA A 450 -14.04 -6.49 -14.53
N LEU A 451 -14.06 -7.40 -13.55
CA LEU A 451 -14.67 -8.73 -13.71
C LEU A 451 -16.19 -8.63 -13.96
N ALA A 452 -16.90 -7.79 -13.22
CA ALA A 452 -18.34 -7.61 -13.39
C ALA A 452 -18.68 -6.97 -14.75
N LEU A 453 -17.88 -6.03 -15.24
CA LEU A 453 -18.04 -5.48 -16.59
C LEU A 453 -17.79 -6.54 -17.66
N ALA A 454 -16.75 -7.36 -17.52
CA ALA A 454 -16.46 -8.46 -18.44
C ALA A 454 -17.64 -9.45 -18.51
N GLU A 455 -18.20 -9.85 -17.38
CA GLU A 455 -19.39 -10.70 -17.29
C GLU A 455 -20.60 -10.05 -17.99
N ALA A 456 -20.87 -8.77 -17.70
CA ALA A 456 -22.00 -8.05 -18.28
C ALA A 456 -21.91 -7.88 -19.81
N PHE A 457 -20.69 -7.79 -20.35
CA PHE A 457 -20.46 -7.74 -21.80
C PHE A 457 -20.27 -9.12 -22.43
N GLY A 458 -20.21 -10.19 -21.64
CA GLY A 458 -20.00 -11.57 -22.12
C GLY A 458 -18.63 -11.78 -22.77
N CYS A 459 -17.60 -11.12 -22.26
CA CYS A 459 -16.22 -11.18 -22.79
C CYS A 459 -15.19 -11.43 -21.69
N GLY A 460 -13.93 -11.65 -22.05
CA GLY A 460 -12.83 -11.70 -21.11
C GLY A 460 -12.41 -10.30 -20.64
N VAL A 461 -11.74 -10.21 -19.48
CA VAL A 461 -11.26 -8.92 -18.95
C VAL A 461 -10.31 -8.23 -19.94
N ASN A 462 -9.50 -8.99 -20.68
CA ASN A 462 -8.58 -8.45 -21.68
C ASN A 462 -9.28 -7.97 -22.98
N ASP A 463 -10.56 -8.30 -23.15
CA ASP A 463 -11.38 -7.87 -24.30
C ASP A 463 -12.21 -6.62 -23.98
N LEU A 464 -12.19 -6.18 -22.72
CA LEU A 464 -12.83 -4.93 -22.31
C LEU A 464 -12.13 -3.73 -22.95
N PRO A 465 -12.86 -2.64 -23.26
CA PRO A 465 -12.25 -1.35 -23.62
C PRO A 465 -11.61 -0.69 -22.36
N LEU A 466 -10.68 -1.40 -21.72
CA LEU A 466 -10.01 -1.01 -20.49
C LEU A 466 -8.51 -1.12 -20.66
N SER A 467 -7.80 -0.05 -20.34
CA SER A 467 -6.34 -0.03 -20.31
C SER A 467 -5.83 0.33 -18.91
N MET A 468 -4.75 -0.33 -18.50
CA MET A 468 -4.10 -0.09 -17.20
C MET A 468 -2.79 0.66 -17.37
N VAL A 469 -2.71 1.82 -16.74
CA VAL A 469 -1.53 2.70 -16.73
C VAL A 469 -1.12 2.89 -15.26
N LEU A 470 -0.25 2.01 -14.80
CA LEU A 470 0.04 1.84 -13.38
C LEU A 470 1.36 2.47 -12.98
N SER A 471 1.38 3.06 -11.81
CA SER A 471 2.60 3.50 -11.13
C SER A 471 2.88 2.64 -9.90
N TRP A 472 4.16 2.38 -9.64
CA TRP A 472 4.57 1.60 -8.48
C TRP A 472 5.60 2.37 -7.65
N TYR A 473 5.69 2.02 -6.38
CA TYR A 473 6.70 2.54 -5.46
C TYR A 473 7.19 1.48 -4.49
N GLU A 474 6.27 0.77 -3.81
CA GLU A 474 6.61 -0.15 -2.74
C GLU A 474 5.89 -1.51 -2.87
N GLN A 475 6.01 -2.35 -1.87
CA GLN A 475 5.70 -3.77 -1.90
C GLN A 475 4.22 -4.09 -2.15
N LYS A 476 3.28 -3.22 -1.72
CA LYS A 476 1.86 -3.42 -2.04
C LYS A 476 1.60 -3.36 -3.54
N ALA A 477 2.31 -2.52 -4.27
CA ALA A 477 2.22 -2.52 -5.73
C ALA A 477 2.74 -3.83 -6.35
N VAL A 478 3.74 -4.48 -5.73
CA VAL A 478 4.25 -5.78 -6.19
C VAL A 478 3.19 -6.86 -6.02
N CYS A 479 2.58 -7.01 -4.85
CA CYS A 479 1.56 -8.05 -4.65
C CYS A 479 0.31 -7.81 -5.51
N ILE A 480 -0.10 -6.55 -5.73
CA ILE A 480 -1.20 -6.23 -6.66
C ILE A 480 -0.83 -6.63 -8.09
N LEU A 481 0.37 -6.30 -8.56
CA LEU A 481 0.82 -6.72 -9.90
C LEU A 481 0.77 -8.24 -10.04
N LEU A 482 1.31 -9.00 -9.06
CA LEU A 482 1.25 -10.46 -9.09
C LEU A 482 -0.19 -11.00 -9.12
N THR A 483 -1.12 -10.34 -8.44
CA THR A 483 -2.54 -10.67 -8.54
C THR A 483 -3.11 -10.44 -9.93
N LEU A 484 -2.77 -9.33 -10.58
CA LEU A 484 -3.19 -9.06 -11.96
C LEU A 484 -2.64 -10.12 -12.93
N LEU A 485 -1.39 -10.55 -12.74
CA LEU A 485 -0.77 -11.61 -13.53
C LEU A 485 -1.45 -12.97 -13.27
N TYR A 486 -1.75 -13.31 -12.03
CA TYR A 486 -2.49 -14.52 -11.68
C TYR A 486 -3.87 -14.56 -12.35
N LEU A 487 -4.57 -13.43 -12.42
CA LEU A 487 -5.85 -13.28 -13.13
C LEU A 487 -5.71 -13.27 -14.65
N GLY A 488 -4.49 -13.39 -15.18
CA GLY A 488 -4.23 -13.38 -16.63
C GLY A 488 -4.43 -12.02 -17.29
N ILE A 489 -4.42 -10.93 -16.52
CA ILE A 489 -4.56 -9.57 -17.06
C ILE A 489 -3.29 -9.17 -17.81
N LYS A 490 -3.46 -8.57 -18.99
CA LYS A 490 -2.38 -8.27 -19.94
C LYS A 490 -2.33 -6.78 -20.32
N ASN A 491 -1.26 -6.42 -21.02
CA ASN A 491 -1.06 -5.11 -21.65
C ASN A 491 -1.01 -3.94 -20.64
N ILE A 492 -0.35 -4.14 -19.50
CA ILE A 492 -0.18 -3.15 -18.45
C ILE A 492 0.97 -2.20 -18.81
N ARG A 493 0.73 -0.88 -18.81
CA ARG A 493 1.76 0.15 -18.80
C ARG A 493 2.24 0.36 -17.36
N LEU A 494 3.53 0.19 -17.10
CA LEU A 494 4.10 0.27 -15.76
C LEU A 494 5.21 1.33 -15.71
N GLY A 495 5.14 2.20 -14.70
CA GLY A 495 6.13 3.25 -14.50
C GLY A 495 6.29 3.71 -13.05
N PRO A 496 7.12 4.73 -12.83
CA PRO A 496 7.94 5.45 -13.83
C PRO A 496 9.16 4.66 -14.30
N THR A 497 9.59 3.65 -13.54
CA THR A 497 10.71 2.75 -13.88
C THR A 497 10.29 1.30 -13.67
N LEU A 498 11.02 0.37 -14.26
CA LEU A 498 10.84 -1.05 -13.95
C LEU A 498 11.54 -1.40 -12.64
N PRO A 499 11.06 -2.43 -11.91
CA PRO A 499 11.66 -2.84 -10.64
C PRO A 499 13.11 -3.31 -10.79
N ALA A 500 14.02 -2.78 -9.95
CA ALA A 500 15.44 -3.14 -9.97
C ALA A 500 15.70 -4.62 -9.60
N PHE A 501 14.77 -5.25 -8.91
CA PHE A 501 14.87 -6.66 -8.50
C PHE A 501 14.38 -7.65 -9.57
N VAL A 502 13.91 -7.18 -10.72
CA VAL A 502 13.47 -8.03 -11.83
C VAL A 502 14.64 -8.21 -12.80
N SER A 503 15.13 -9.44 -12.95
CA SER A 503 16.21 -9.78 -13.88
C SER A 503 15.75 -9.62 -15.33
N PRO A 504 16.69 -9.48 -16.30
CA PRO A 504 16.34 -9.41 -17.71
C PRO A 504 15.52 -10.61 -18.22
N ASN A 505 15.84 -11.82 -17.77
CA ASN A 505 15.12 -13.03 -18.19
C ASN A 505 13.69 -13.05 -17.62
N VAL A 506 13.51 -12.70 -16.34
CA VAL A 506 12.18 -12.57 -15.71
C VAL A 506 11.39 -11.44 -16.36
N LEU A 507 12.03 -10.30 -16.68
CA LEU A 507 11.38 -9.22 -17.40
C LEU A 507 10.91 -9.66 -18.79
N ASN A 508 11.75 -10.36 -19.56
CA ASN A 508 11.36 -10.89 -20.87
C ASN A 508 10.16 -11.83 -20.76
N TYR A 509 10.15 -12.70 -19.75
CA TYR A 509 9.00 -13.56 -19.48
C TYR A 509 7.71 -12.75 -19.23
N LEU A 510 7.78 -11.68 -18.45
CA LEU A 510 6.64 -10.80 -18.17
C LEU A 510 6.15 -10.05 -19.42
N VAL A 511 7.07 -9.58 -20.24
CA VAL A 511 6.76 -8.91 -21.51
C VAL A 511 6.09 -9.88 -22.50
N GLU A 512 6.66 -11.05 -22.70
CA GLU A 512 6.18 -12.02 -23.70
C GLU A 512 4.83 -12.65 -23.32
N ASN A 513 4.62 -12.94 -22.03
CA ASN A 513 3.42 -13.65 -21.58
C ASN A 513 2.27 -12.71 -21.18
N PHE A 514 2.59 -11.51 -20.68
CA PHE A 514 1.60 -10.57 -20.13
C PHE A 514 1.57 -9.21 -20.83
N GLY A 515 2.48 -8.93 -21.75
CA GLY A 515 2.51 -7.65 -22.47
C GLY A 515 2.81 -6.45 -21.58
N ILE A 516 3.55 -6.65 -20.47
CA ILE A 516 3.97 -5.54 -19.61
C ILE A 516 4.94 -4.66 -20.38
N ALA A 517 4.68 -3.35 -20.39
CA ALA A 517 5.52 -2.39 -21.07
C ALA A 517 5.77 -1.15 -20.20
N PRO A 518 6.94 -0.52 -20.30
CA PRO A 518 7.19 0.74 -19.66
C PRO A 518 6.28 1.83 -20.23
N ILE A 519 5.98 2.86 -19.43
CA ILE A 519 5.39 4.09 -19.94
C ILE A 519 6.36 4.78 -20.90
N THR A 520 5.83 5.48 -21.91
CA THR A 520 6.61 6.25 -22.89
C THR A 520 6.27 7.73 -22.79
N THR A 521 5.59 8.32 -23.78
CA THR A 521 4.96 9.63 -23.65
C THR A 521 3.45 9.48 -23.56
N PRO A 522 2.72 10.40 -22.91
CA PRO A 522 1.26 10.35 -22.82
C PRO A 522 0.59 10.20 -24.20
N GLU A 523 1.07 10.92 -25.19
CA GLU A 523 0.52 10.92 -26.56
C GLU A 523 0.73 9.58 -27.25
N GLU A 524 1.92 8.98 -27.12
CA GLU A 524 2.25 7.70 -27.75
C GLU A 524 1.47 6.56 -27.09
N ASP A 525 1.41 6.56 -25.75
CA ASP A 525 0.69 5.52 -25.02
C ASP A 525 -0.82 5.63 -25.29
N LEU A 526 -1.43 6.82 -25.25
CA LEU A 526 -2.84 7.01 -25.63
C LEU A 526 -3.13 6.53 -27.05
N LYS A 527 -2.26 6.86 -28.01
CA LYS A 527 -2.40 6.42 -29.41
C LYS A 527 -2.33 4.89 -29.54
N GLN A 528 -1.53 4.22 -28.72
CA GLN A 528 -1.40 2.77 -28.72
C GLN A 528 -2.58 2.07 -28.03
N LEU A 529 -3.04 2.63 -26.90
CA LEU A 529 -4.09 2.04 -26.06
C LEU A 529 -5.51 2.27 -26.63
N LEU A 530 -5.69 3.25 -27.51
CA LEU A 530 -6.98 3.57 -28.14
C LEU A 530 -7.14 3.00 -29.57
N LYS A 531 -6.18 2.18 -30.05
CA LYS A 531 -6.29 1.46 -31.32
C LYS A 531 -7.26 0.30 -31.21
#